data_ede1e44ef175315c0c120eccb97ce9cb
#
_entry.id   ede1e44ef175315c0c120eccb97ce9cb
#
_cell.length_a   1.000
_cell.length_b   1.000
_cell.length_c   1.000
_cell.angle_alpha   90.00
_cell.angle_beta   90.00
_cell.angle_gamma   90.00
#
_symmetry.space_group_name_H-M   'P 1'
#
loop_
_entity.id
_entity.type
_entity.pdbx_description
1 polymer ?
#
loop_
_entity_poly.entity_id
_entity_poly.type
_entity_poly.pdbx_seq_one_letter_code
_entity_poly.pdbx_strand_id
1 'polypeptide(L)'
;LPFLLQRGNRLWFLKQDGTYSASVNAAQDFYRGAALKQHLKWAIDGGVMTMTYLDKKGEERPKNKETLMNEYGVFVEGGISMSLSAASNVYTYARDGHLTEALCPVRKIAPRRDPQIERWLQLLGGDNHAKLLDWIATITQLDRPSAILLIVGEPGVGKGLLLEGLARLWGSSYTRLYDFCKKFNGAITHSPLVGVDEGSDDRDKTVDTKTLRSVSAQSQFFIEKKGADQVPAEGAVRILIACNDIGDALKFNEDLNASSRDAVQNRFLVVRPDSVGAAEYLRQIGGRSTTDRWVRGDALAAHALWLRETRQVTLGARFAVESAPDEEFRSFISLSSNSSVAVASWMIKYLTHPEMLTNKQDWIQVRDGKLWVYPDLFDDLHAWETFVN
;
A
#
# COMPACT_ATOMS: atom_id res chain seq x y z
N LEU A 1 -10.34 -30.51 8.23
CA LEU A 1 -11.05 -29.22 8.20
C LEU A 1 -12.56 -29.47 8.23
N PRO A 2 -13.36 -28.68 8.99
CA PRO A 2 -14.80 -28.80 8.98
C PRO A 2 -15.37 -28.54 7.59
N PHE A 3 -16.41 -29.27 7.22
CA PHE A 3 -17.04 -29.16 5.93
C PHE A 3 -17.80 -27.83 5.73
N LEU A 4 -18.43 -27.36 6.79
CA LEU A 4 -19.31 -26.21 6.81
C LEU A 4 -19.04 -25.37 8.04
N LEU A 5 -18.82 -24.06 7.85
CA LEU A 5 -18.67 -23.08 8.92
C LEU A 5 -19.89 -22.17 8.96
N GLN A 6 -20.35 -21.80 10.15
CA GLN A 6 -21.43 -20.84 10.34
C GLN A 6 -21.07 -19.77 11.36
N ARG A 7 -21.38 -18.52 11.04
CA ARG A 7 -21.39 -17.39 11.98
C ARG A 7 -22.60 -16.52 11.70
N GLY A 8 -23.53 -16.44 12.66
CA GLY A 8 -24.82 -15.81 12.43
C GLY A 8 -25.55 -16.43 11.23
N ASN A 9 -25.93 -15.61 10.26
CA ASN A 9 -26.63 -16.06 9.04
C ASN A 9 -25.68 -16.38 7.87
N ARG A 10 -24.36 -16.23 8.05
CA ARG A 10 -23.37 -16.53 7.01
C ARG A 10 -22.89 -17.96 7.11
N LEU A 11 -22.73 -18.59 5.95
CA LEU A 11 -22.20 -19.95 5.79
C LEU A 11 -20.99 -19.91 4.87
N TRP A 12 -19.98 -20.74 5.16
CA TRP A 12 -18.80 -20.96 4.33
C TRP A 12 -18.61 -22.44 4.10
N PHE A 13 -18.32 -22.78 2.87
CA PHE A 13 -18.18 -24.17 2.40
C PHE A 13 -16.73 -24.48 2.08
N LEU A 14 -16.22 -25.61 2.56
CA LEU A 14 -14.88 -26.09 2.25
C LEU A 14 -14.76 -26.38 0.76
N LYS A 15 -13.68 -25.92 0.14
CA LYS A 15 -13.30 -26.24 -1.24
C LYS A 15 -12.22 -27.32 -1.27
N GLN A 16 -11.96 -27.84 -2.50
CA GLN A 16 -10.97 -28.88 -2.74
C GLN A 16 -9.54 -28.46 -2.35
N ASP A 17 -9.22 -27.17 -2.44
CA ASP A 17 -7.92 -26.59 -2.08
C ASP A 17 -7.75 -26.36 -0.57
N GLY A 18 -8.69 -26.78 0.24
CA GLY A 18 -8.67 -26.57 1.70
C GLY A 18 -9.13 -25.19 2.16
N THR A 19 -9.55 -24.33 1.25
CA THR A 19 -10.07 -23.01 1.56
C THR A 19 -11.60 -23.01 1.63
N TYR A 20 -12.19 -21.91 2.11
CA TYR A 20 -13.65 -21.76 2.25
C TYR A 20 -14.18 -20.71 1.28
N SER A 21 -15.41 -20.89 0.82
CA SER A 21 -16.13 -19.93 0.00
C SER A 21 -17.51 -19.66 0.58
N ALA A 22 -17.88 -18.38 0.61
CA ALA A 22 -19.27 -17.98 0.90
C ALA A 22 -20.21 -18.19 -0.32
N SER A 23 -19.65 -18.42 -1.51
CA SER A 23 -20.42 -18.70 -2.71
C SER A 23 -20.82 -20.17 -2.76
N VAL A 24 -22.11 -20.43 -2.77
CA VAL A 24 -22.65 -21.78 -2.86
C VAL A 24 -22.28 -22.44 -4.19
N ASN A 25 -22.21 -21.68 -5.29
CA ASN A 25 -21.85 -22.21 -6.61
C ASN A 25 -20.41 -22.77 -6.67
N ALA A 26 -19.46 -22.11 -6.04
CA ALA A 26 -18.08 -22.59 -5.98
C ALA A 26 -17.93 -23.88 -5.14
N ALA A 27 -18.83 -24.08 -4.18
CA ALA A 27 -18.88 -25.29 -3.37
C ALA A 27 -19.58 -26.45 -4.11
N GLN A 28 -20.58 -26.17 -4.94
CA GLN A 28 -21.37 -27.17 -5.63
C GLN A 28 -20.52 -28.12 -6.48
N ASP A 29 -19.55 -27.59 -7.25
CA ASP A 29 -18.74 -28.42 -8.14
C ASP A 29 -17.83 -29.37 -7.36
N PHE A 30 -17.34 -28.93 -6.22
CA PHE A 30 -16.55 -29.79 -5.32
C PHE A 30 -17.43 -30.90 -4.72
N TYR A 31 -18.61 -30.54 -4.24
CA TYR A 31 -19.48 -31.50 -3.54
C TYR A 31 -20.18 -32.46 -4.50
N ARG A 32 -20.45 -32.07 -5.73
CA ARG A 32 -20.90 -33.03 -6.76
C ARG A 32 -19.91 -34.16 -6.94
N GLY A 33 -18.60 -33.85 -6.96
CA GLY A 33 -17.54 -34.86 -7.06
C GLY A 33 -17.40 -35.73 -5.79
N ALA A 34 -17.49 -35.12 -4.61
CA ALA A 34 -17.33 -35.81 -3.32
C ALA A 34 -18.61 -36.60 -2.92
N ALA A 35 -19.77 -36.04 -3.22
CA ALA A 35 -21.08 -36.65 -2.90
C ALA A 35 -21.34 -37.94 -3.67
N LEU A 36 -20.80 -38.07 -4.87
CA LEU A 36 -20.83 -39.35 -5.63
C LEU A 36 -20.19 -40.50 -4.85
N LYS A 37 -19.24 -40.24 -3.96
CA LYS A 37 -18.60 -41.23 -3.11
C LYS A 37 -19.37 -41.55 -1.82
N GLN A 38 -20.30 -40.65 -1.40
CA GLN A 38 -20.97 -40.74 -0.11
C GLN A 38 -22.52 -40.80 -0.20
N HIS A 39 -23.08 -40.99 -1.40
CA HIS A 39 -24.53 -40.99 -1.65
C HIS A 39 -25.25 -39.68 -1.22
N LEU A 40 -24.54 -38.55 -1.21
CA LEU A 40 -25.09 -37.25 -0.90
C LEU A 40 -25.23 -36.44 -2.17
N LYS A 41 -26.38 -35.85 -2.39
CA LYS A 41 -26.66 -34.95 -3.51
C LYS A 41 -27.01 -33.57 -2.99
N TRP A 42 -26.43 -32.57 -3.62
CA TRP A 42 -26.73 -31.16 -3.35
C TRP A 42 -27.61 -30.60 -4.44
N ALA A 43 -28.65 -29.89 -4.04
CA ALA A 43 -29.47 -29.10 -4.92
C ALA A 43 -29.67 -27.71 -4.35
N ILE A 44 -29.74 -26.71 -5.22
CA ILE A 44 -30.14 -25.36 -4.86
C ILE A 44 -31.35 -25.06 -5.71
N ASP A 45 -32.47 -24.84 -5.03
CA ASP A 45 -33.70 -24.42 -5.63
C ASP A 45 -34.15 -23.11 -5.00
N GLY A 46 -34.38 -22.09 -5.85
CA GLY A 46 -34.83 -20.78 -5.40
C GLY A 46 -33.91 -20.08 -4.39
N GLY A 47 -32.59 -20.36 -4.38
CA GLY A 47 -31.64 -19.82 -3.41
C GLY A 47 -31.62 -20.55 -2.07
N VAL A 48 -32.36 -21.61 -1.93
CA VAL A 48 -32.38 -22.49 -0.75
C VAL A 48 -31.49 -23.70 -1.05
N MET A 49 -30.49 -23.90 -0.22
CA MET A 49 -29.64 -25.08 -0.33
C MET A 49 -30.31 -26.27 0.35
N THR A 50 -30.55 -27.32 -0.42
CA THR A 50 -31.00 -28.60 0.08
C THR A 50 -29.95 -29.65 -0.17
N MET A 51 -29.63 -30.47 0.83
CA MET A 51 -28.87 -31.70 0.66
C MET A 51 -29.82 -32.87 0.80
N THR A 52 -29.74 -33.80 -0.14
CA THR A 52 -30.49 -35.05 -0.09
C THR A 52 -29.54 -36.19 0.25
N TYR A 53 -30.00 -37.17 0.98
CA TYR A 53 -29.33 -38.43 1.22
C TYR A 53 -30.21 -39.60 0.79
N LEU A 54 -29.58 -40.67 0.41
CA LEU A 54 -30.31 -41.92 0.13
C LEU A 54 -30.62 -42.64 1.46
N ASP A 55 -31.87 -42.88 1.73
CA ASP A 55 -32.29 -43.67 2.88
C ASP A 55 -32.00 -45.17 2.66
N LYS A 56 -32.29 -45.97 3.69
CA LYS A 56 -32.09 -47.44 3.63
C LYS A 56 -32.87 -48.16 2.52
N LYS A 57 -33.85 -47.48 1.93
CA LYS A 57 -34.67 -47.96 0.81
C LYS A 57 -34.19 -47.47 -0.53
N GLY A 58 -33.16 -46.62 -0.55
CA GLY A 58 -32.64 -45.99 -1.76
C GLY A 58 -33.45 -44.75 -2.20
N GLU A 59 -34.35 -44.26 -1.38
CA GLU A 59 -35.13 -43.05 -1.69
C GLU A 59 -34.35 -41.79 -1.28
N GLU A 60 -34.42 -40.74 -2.11
CA GLU A 60 -33.82 -39.44 -1.82
C GLU A 60 -34.67 -38.70 -0.76
N ARG A 61 -34.02 -38.37 0.36
CA ARG A 61 -34.64 -37.61 1.46
C ARG A 61 -33.88 -36.31 1.70
N PRO A 62 -34.57 -35.16 1.81
CA PRO A 62 -33.96 -33.90 2.08
C PRO A 62 -33.43 -33.84 3.53
N LYS A 63 -32.21 -33.34 3.72
CA LYS A 63 -31.71 -32.88 5.02
C LYS A 63 -32.00 -31.38 5.14
N ASN A 64 -32.61 -30.97 6.24
CA ASN A 64 -32.76 -29.55 6.50
C ASN A 64 -31.43 -28.88 6.93
N LYS A 65 -31.38 -27.55 6.86
CA LYS A 65 -30.21 -26.76 7.20
C LYS A 65 -29.71 -27.06 8.63
N GLU A 66 -30.60 -27.22 9.56
CA GLU A 66 -30.30 -27.47 10.97
C GLU A 66 -29.64 -28.83 11.17
N THR A 67 -30.15 -29.85 10.53
CA THR A 67 -29.54 -31.19 10.52
C THR A 67 -28.16 -31.18 9.91
N LEU A 68 -27.96 -30.43 8.81
CA LEU A 68 -26.66 -30.29 8.17
C LEU A 68 -25.64 -29.60 9.07
N MET A 69 -26.07 -28.54 9.74
CA MET A 69 -25.19 -27.84 10.68
C MET A 69 -24.81 -28.72 11.86
N ASN A 70 -25.76 -29.45 12.43
CA ASN A 70 -25.52 -30.33 13.58
C ASN A 70 -24.61 -31.52 13.24
N GLU A 71 -24.67 -32.04 12.00
CA GLU A 71 -23.88 -33.19 11.61
C GLU A 71 -22.49 -32.81 11.03
N TYR A 72 -22.40 -31.68 10.32
CA TYR A 72 -21.22 -31.33 9.52
C TYR A 72 -20.71 -29.92 9.76
N GLY A 73 -21.46 -29.08 10.46
CA GLY A 73 -21.13 -27.70 10.67
C GLY A 73 -20.34 -27.47 11.96
N VAL A 74 -19.48 -26.46 11.91
CA VAL A 74 -18.83 -25.90 13.09
C VAL A 74 -19.18 -24.44 13.17
N PHE A 75 -19.62 -24.00 14.34
CA PHE A 75 -19.84 -22.59 14.61
C PHE A 75 -18.49 -21.89 14.76
N VAL A 76 -18.30 -20.81 14.03
CA VAL A 76 -17.15 -19.93 14.18
C VAL A 76 -17.38 -19.07 15.41
N GLU A 77 -16.80 -19.46 16.54
CA GLU A 77 -16.88 -18.74 17.81
C GLU A 77 -15.92 -17.55 17.82
N GLY A 78 -14.79 -17.69 17.14
CA GLY A 78 -13.79 -16.63 16.99
C GLY A 78 -14.21 -15.48 16.09
N GLY A 79 -13.43 -14.41 16.09
CA GLY A 79 -13.62 -13.28 15.19
C GLY A 79 -13.37 -13.66 13.73
N ILE A 80 -13.86 -12.83 12.82
CA ILE A 80 -13.36 -12.81 11.44
C ILE A 80 -12.21 -11.83 11.42
N SER A 81 -11.01 -12.29 11.11
CA SER A 81 -9.88 -11.43 10.77
C SER A 81 -9.85 -11.19 9.27
N MET A 82 -9.25 -10.08 8.87
CA MET A 82 -9.03 -9.76 7.47
C MET A 82 -7.55 -9.93 7.17
N SER A 83 -7.19 -10.37 5.97
CA SER A 83 -5.79 -10.53 5.58
C SER A 83 -5.54 -9.89 4.22
N LEU A 84 -4.53 -9.02 4.17
CA LEU A 84 -4.00 -8.48 2.92
C LEU A 84 -3.09 -9.48 2.21
N SER A 85 -2.45 -10.38 2.97
CA SER A 85 -1.46 -11.32 2.44
C SER A 85 -2.06 -12.60 1.84
N ALA A 86 -3.35 -12.85 2.05
CA ALA A 86 -3.99 -14.05 1.54
C ALA A 86 -4.18 -14.01 0.01
N ALA A 87 -3.91 -15.14 -0.64
CA ALA A 87 -3.68 -15.22 -2.08
C ALA A 87 -4.93 -15.19 -2.98
N SER A 88 -6.14 -15.07 -2.48
CA SER A 88 -7.36 -14.96 -3.30
C SER A 88 -8.57 -14.67 -2.42
N ASN A 89 -9.76 -14.41 -3.01
CA ASN A 89 -11.06 -14.29 -2.31
C ASN A 89 -11.42 -15.59 -1.55
N VAL A 90 -10.61 -15.96 -0.58
CA VAL A 90 -10.74 -17.19 0.20
C VAL A 90 -10.80 -16.88 1.65
N TYR A 91 -11.61 -17.66 2.31
CA TYR A 91 -11.63 -17.76 3.74
C TYR A 91 -10.77 -18.96 4.15
N THR A 92 -9.85 -18.75 5.09
CA THR A 92 -9.11 -19.83 5.72
C THR A 92 -9.57 -19.97 7.17
N TYR A 93 -9.69 -21.21 7.64
CA TYR A 93 -10.09 -21.51 9.01
C TYR A 93 -8.92 -22.13 9.75
N ALA A 94 -8.49 -21.45 10.80
CA ALA A 94 -7.41 -21.94 11.65
C ALA A 94 -7.93 -22.88 12.77
N ARG A 95 -7.03 -23.67 13.35
CA ARG A 95 -7.38 -24.60 14.42
C ARG A 95 -7.89 -23.94 15.72
N ASP A 96 -7.57 -22.67 15.90
CA ASP A 96 -8.03 -21.84 17.02
C ASP A 96 -9.46 -21.30 16.85
N GLY A 97 -10.16 -21.70 15.80
CA GLY A 97 -11.53 -21.27 15.53
C GLY A 97 -11.66 -19.92 14.83
N HIS A 98 -10.58 -19.32 14.35
CA HIS A 98 -10.62 -18.07 13.59
C HIS A 98 -10.82 -18.30 12.10
N LEU A 99 -11.68 -17.45 11.50
CA LEU A 99 -11.89 -17.38 10.08
C LEU A 99 -11.19 -16.13 9.51
N THR A 100 -10.30 -16.32 8.55
CA THR A 100 -9.57 -15.21 7.91
C THR A 100 -10.11 -14.96 6.51
N GLU A 101 -10.50 -13.72 6.21
CA GLU A 101 -10.96 -13.26 4.90
C GLU A 101 -9.81 -12.59 4.15
N ALA A 102 -9.56 -13.01 2.91
CA ALA A 102 -8.62 -12.31 2.02
C ALA A 102 -9.26 -11.04 1.47
N LEU A 103 -8.60 -9.89 1.67
CA LEU A 103 -9.15 -8.59 1.29
C LEU A 103 -8.83 -8.18 -0.14
N CYS A 104 -7.57 -8.31 -0.53
CA CYS A 104 -7.03 -7.74 -1.76
C CYS A 104 -6.29 -8.82 -2.57
N PRO A 105 -6.99 -9.75 -3.22
CA PRO A 105 -6.33 -10.76 -4.02
C PRO A 105 -5.61 -10.10 -5.21
N VAL A 106 -4.39 -10.54 -5.44
CA VAL A 106 -3.65 -10.15 -6.65
C VAL A 106 -4.39 -10.66 -7.88
N ARG A 107 -4.55 -9.81 -8.87
CA ARG A 107 -5.19 -10.17 -10.15
C ARG A 107 -4.43 -11.27 -10.84
N LYS A 108 -5.15 -12.15 -11.55
CA LYS A 108 -4.56 -13.19 -12.38
C LYS A 108 -3.98 -12.57 -13.67
N ILE A 109 -2.76 -12.09 -13.59
CA ILE A 109 -2.00 -11.53 -14.71
C ILE A 109 -0.82 -12.48 -14.97
N ALA A 110 -0.60 -12.87 -16.21
CA ALA A 110 0.54 -13.71 -16.57
C ALA A 110 1.85 -12.92 -16.42
N PRO A 111 2.83 -13.40 -15.62
CA PRO A 111 4.13 -12.78 -15.49
C PRO A 111 4.83 -12.67 -16.85
N ARG A 112 5.35 -11.49 -17.17
CA ARG A 112 6.03 -11.26 -18.45
C ARG A 112 7.09 -10.19 -18.32
N ARG A 113 8.32 -10.52 -18.78
CA ARG A 113 9.40 -9.55 -18.94
C ARG A 113 9.07 -8.56 -20.06
N ASP A 114 9.29 -7.29 -19.78
CA ASP A 114 9.27 -6.23 -20.79
C ASP A 114 10.61 -5.47 -20.75
N PRO A 115 11.47 -5.58 -21.78
CA PRO A 115 12.77 -4.93 -21.78
C PRO A 115 12.71 -3.40 -21.76
N GLN A 116 11.63 -2.81 -22.29
CA GLN A 116 11.45 -1.36 -22.25
C GLN A 116 11.14 -0.89 -20.82
N ILE A 117 10.28 -1.61 -20.11
CA ILE A 117 10.00 -1.35 -18.70
C ILE A 117 11.26 -1.54 -17.86
N GLU A 118 12.02 -2.62 -18.08
CA GLU A 118 13.26 -2.90 -17.37
C GLU A 118 14.28 -1.74 -17.53
N ARG A 119 14.47 -1.26 -18.76
CA ARG A 119 15.38 -0.12 -19.03
C ARG A 119 14.88 1.17 -18.38
N TRP A 120 13.59 1.44 -18.44
CA TRP A 120 13.00 2.59 -17.76
C TRP A 120 13.16 2.50 -16.24
N LEU A 121 12.90 1.34 -15.62
CA LEU A 121 13.10 1.14 -14.19
C LEU A 121 14.56 1.35 -13.76
N GLN A 122 15.51 1.01 -14.64
CA GLN A 122 16.93 1.28 -14.39
C GLN A 122 17.20 2.79 -14.28
N LEU A 123 16.65 3.57 -15.21
CA LEU A 123 16.78 5.03 -15.22
C LEU A 123 15.99 5.67 -14.05
N LEU A 124 14.80 5.17 -13.78
CA LEU A 124 13.98 5.63 -12.66
C LEU A 124 14.64 5.34 -11.31
N GLY A 125 15.32 4.20 -11.18
CA GLY A 125 15.96 3.76 -9.94
C GLY A 125 17.26 4.48 -9.58
N GLY A 126 17.95 5.05 -10.59
CA GLY A 126 19.23 5.71 -10.38
C GLY A 126 20.20 4.83 -9.58
N ASP A 127 20.88 5.39 -8.60
CA ASP A 127 21.82 4.68 -7.73
C ASP A 127 21.15 3.60 -6.87
N ASN A 128 19.86 3.75 -6.56
CA ASN A 128 19.07 2.78 -5.80
C ASN A 128 18.27 1.80 -6.68
N HIS A 129 18.62 1.67 -7.97
CA HIS A 129 17.92 0.80 -8.92
C HIS A 129 17.74 -0.64 -8.40
N ALA A 130 18.80 -1.26 -7.86
CA ALA A 130 18.70 -2.63 -7.34
C ALA A 130 17.65 -2.76 -6.24
N LYS A 131 17.61 -1.82 -5.29
CA LYS A 131 16.62 -1.78 -4.22
C LYS A 131 15.20 -1.47 -4.72
N LEU A 132 15.07 -0.62 -5.74
CA LEU A 132 13.78 -0.38 -6.41
C LEU A 132 13.24 -1.68 -7.01
N LEU A 133 14.05 -2.47 -7.70
CA LEU A 133 13.64 -3.76 -8.24
C LEU A 133 13.29 -4.78 -7.13
N ASP A 134 14.03 -4.79 -6.02
CA ASP A 134 13.70 -5.62 -4.86
C ASP A 134 12.35 -5.22 -4.26
N TRP A 135 12.08 -3.92 -4.16
CA TRP A 135 10.82 -3.41 -3.66
C TRP A 135 9.64 -3.82 -4.56
N ILE A 136 9.81 -3.72 -5.90
CA ILE A 136 8.80 -4.15 -6.86
C ILE A 136 8.60 -5.67 -6.81
N ALA A 137 9.68 -6.45 -6.73
CA ALA A 137 9.61 -7.92 -6.64
C ALA A 137 8.87 -8.41 -5.39
N THR A 138 8.96 -7.66 -4.28
CA THR A 138 8.29 -7.99 -3.01
C THR A 138 6.94 -7.30 -2.81
N ILE A 139 6.45 -6.56 -3.81
CA ILE A 139 5.27 -5.70 -3.67
C ILE A 139 4.01 -6.48 -3.23
N THR A 140 3.87 -7.72 -3.66
CA THR A 140 2.72 -8.59 -3.34
C THR A 140 2.94 -9.46 -2.10
N GLN A 141 4.11 -9.43 -1.47
CA GLN A 141 4.43 -10.16 -0.23
C GLN A 141 3.99 -9.34 0.97
N LEU A 142 2.69 -9.30 1.26
CA LEU A 142 2.10 -8.42 2.25
C LEU A 142 2.10 -8.99 3.68
N ASP A 143 2.70 -10.15 3.89
CA ASP A 143 2.94 -10.76 5.22
C ASP A 143 4.02 -10.02 6.03
N ARG A 144 4.81 -9.18 5.37
CA ARG A 144 5.92 -8.45 5.96
C ARG A 144 5.91 -6.98 5.51
N PRO A 145 6.18 -6.01 6.41
CA PRO A 145 6.34 -4.61 6.02
C PRO A 145 7.54 -4.40 5.09
N SER A 146 7.53 -3.32 4.34
CA SER A 146 8.65 -2.87 3.50
C SER A 146 8.91 -1.39 3.73
N ALA A 147 10.09 -0.91 3.43
CA ALA A 147 10.36 0.52 3.47
C ALA A 147 9.39 1.28 2.56
N ILE A 148 9.05 2.49 2.95
CA ILE A 148 8.26 3.42 2.13
C ILE A 148 9.12 3.79 0.93
N LEU A 149 8.63 3.53 -0.28
CA LEU A 149 9.31 3.96 -1.49
C LEU A 149 8.99 5.44 -1.76
N LEU A 150 10.00 6.29 -1.68
CA LEU A 150 9.92 7.72 -1.98
C LEU A 150 10.72 8.00 -3.26
N ILE A 151 10.04 8.40 -4.32
CA ILE A 151 10.65 8.76 -5.61
C ILE A 151 10.59 10.27 -5.77
N VAL A 152 11.76 10.90 -5.73
CA VAL A 152 11.93 12.35 -5.83
C VAL A 152 12.66 12.68 -7.12
N GLY A 153 12.06 13.47 -8.00
CA GLY A 153 12.70 13.85 -9.26
C GLY A 153 11.80 14.70 -10.15
N GLU A 154 12.36 15.19 -11.22
CA GLU A 154 11.71 16.09 -12.17
C GLU A 154 10.41 15.52 -12.78
N PRO A 155 9.50 16.40 -13.26
CA PRO A 155 8.33 15.98 -14.02
C PRO A 155 8.71 15.19 -15.28
N GLY A 156 7.86 14.25 -15.67
CA GLY A 156 8.03 13.51 -16.93
C GLY A 156 8.88 12.25 -16.86
N VAL A 157 9.51 11.93 -15.73
CA VAL A 157 10.32 10.70 -15.56
C VAL A 157 9.46 9.44 -15.35
N GLY A 158 8.15 9.59 -15.13
CA GLY A 158 7.21 8.47 -14.99
C GLY A 158 6.94 8.01 -13.56
N LYS A 159 7.14 8.84 -12.54
CA LYS A 159 6.86 8.51 -11.14
C LYS A 159 5.42 8.02 -10.92
N GLY A 160 4.44 8.83 -11.34
CA GLY A 160 3.02 8.47 -11.29
C GLY A 160 2.69 7.24 -12.14
N LEU A 161 3.37 7.06 -13.29
CA LEU A 161 3.25 5.86 -14.12
C LEU A 161 3.59 4.58 -13.35
N LEU A 162 4.62 4.60 -12.50
CA LEU A 162 4.96 3.45 -11.66
C LEU A 162 3.83 3.16 -10.67
N LEU A 163 3.33 4.18 -9.98
CA LEU A 163 2.26 4.04 -9.00
C LEU A 163 0.98 3.47 -9.64
N GLU A 164 0.52 4.06 -10.74
CA GLU A 164 -0.66 3.62 -11.47
C GLU A 164 -0.51 2.19 -12.04
N GLY A 165 0.65 1.89 -12.62
CA GLY A 165 0.92 0.58 -13.21
C GLY A 165 1.00 -0.53 -12.17
N LEU A 166 1.59 -0.26 -10.99
CA LEU A 166 1.63 -1.22 -9.89
C LEU A 166 0.25 -1.40 -9.23
N ALA A 167 -0.60 -0.36 -9.19
CA ALA A 167 -1.96 -0.48 -8.68
C ALA A 167 -2.79 -1.50 -9.47
N ARG A 168 -2.47 -1.72 -10.73
CA ARG A 168 -3.10 -2.74 -11.60
C ARG A 168 -2.95 -4.17 -11.08
N LEU A 169 -2.02 -4.43 -10.18
CA LEU A 169 -1.89 -5.74 -9.52
C LEU A 169 -3.16 -6.13 -8.74
N TRP A 170 -3.91 -5.16 -8.20
CA TRP A 170 -5.12 -5.41 -7.42
C TRP A 170 -6.40 -4.89 -8.07
N GLY A 171 -6.28 -3.87 -8.92
CA GLY A 171 -7.44 -3.26 -9.55
C GLY A 171 -7.03 -2.18 -10.55
N SER A 172 -7.61 -1.00 -10.41
CA SER A 172 -7.32 0.15 -11.28
C SER A 172 -6.85 1.38 -10.52
N SER A 173 -6.83 1.33 -9.20
CA SER A 173 -6.47 2.46 -8.36
C SER A 173 -5.66 2.02 -7.13
N TYR A 174 -4.89 2.94 -6.60
CA TYR A 174 -4.23 2.83 -5.31
C TYR A 174 -5.07 3.53 -4.23
N THR A 175 -4.80 3.21 -2.97
CA THR A 175 -5.38 3.93 -1.83
C THR A 175 -4.57 5.21 -1.59
N ARG A 176 -5.21 6.37 -1.50
CA ARG A 176 -4.49 7.63 -1.24
C ARG A 176 -3.94 7.65 0.18
N LEU A 177 -2.70 8.08 0.35
CA LEU A 177 -2.00 8.10 1.64
C LEU A 177 -2.78 8.89 2.70
N TYR A 178 -3.29 10.06 2.34
CA TYR A 178 -4.09 10.87 3.25
C TYR A 178 -5.36 10.15 3.73
N ASP A 179 -6.09 9.49 2.83
CA ASP A 179 -7.30 8.74 3.19
C ASP A 179 -6.99 7.53 4.06
N PHE A 180 -5.83 6.92 3.82
CA PHE A 180 -5.34 5.81 4.63
C PHE A 180 -4.96 6.23 6.06
N CYS A 181 -4.37 7.41 6.23
CA CYS A 181 -3.99 7.95 7.53
C CYS A 181 -5.17 8.53 8.34
N LYS A 182 -6.37 8.62 7.76
CA LYS A 182 -7.57 9.03 8.47
C LYS A 182 -8.14 7.92 9.36
N LYS A 183 -9.05 8.33 10.25
CA LYS A 183 -9.80 7.40 11.11
C LYS A 183 -10.52 6.32 10.28
N PHE A 184 -11.15 6.69 9.15
CA PHE A 184 -11.86 5.77 8.27
C PHE A 184 -10.98 5.36 7.10
N ASN A 185 -10.26 4.25 7.25
CA ASN A 185 -9.28 3.75 6.28
C ASN A 185 -9.81 2.60 5.40
N GLY A 186 -11.13 2.44 5.31
CA GLY A 186 -11.77 1.33 4.59
C GLY A 186 -11.37 1.16 3.11
N ALA A 187 -10.81 2.20 2.47
CA ALA A 187 -10.31 2.12 1.09
C ALA A 187 -9.22 1.05 0.89
N ILE A 188 -8.45 0.74 1.94
CA ILE A 188 -7.41 -0.30 1.91
C ILE A 188 -7.94 -1.69 1.53
N THR A 189 -9.24 -1.94 1.71
CA THR A 189 -9.87 -3.20 1.30
C THR A 189 -9.94 -3.40 -0.22
N HIS A 190 -9.61 -2.38 -1.00
CA HIS A 190 -9.60 -2.44 -2.47
C HIS A 190 -8.19 -2.49 -3.04
N SER A 191 -7.22 -1.87 -2.38
CA SER A 191 -5.83 -1.90 -2.80
C SER A 191 -4.90 -1.72 -1.61
N PRO A 192 -3.96 -2.65 -1.35
CA PRO A 192 -2.95 -2.52 -0.32
C PRO A 192 -1.79 -1.63 -0.75
N LEU A 193 -1.76 -1.15 -1.99
CA LEU A 193 -0.86 -0.12 -2.44
C LEU A 193 -1.41 1.24 -2.04
N VAL A 194 -0.69 1.92 -1.18
CA VAL A 194 -0.99 3.27 -0.71
C VAL A 194 -0.07 4.24 -1.42
N GLY A 195 -0.62 5.32 -1.97
CA GLY A 195 0.20 6.21 -2.79
C GLY A 195 -0.11 7.68 -2.62
N VAL A 196 0.88 8.49 -2.98
CA VAL A 196 0.76 9.92 -3.26
C VAL A 196 1.30 10.16 -4.65
N ASP A 197 0.54 10.86 -5.47
CA ASP A 197 0.99 11.42 -6.73
C ASP A 197 0.80 12.93 -6.69
N GLU A 198 1.77 13.67 -7.20
CA GLU A 198 1.87 15.13 -7.12
C GLU A 198 0.68 15.88 -7.74
N GLY A 199 -0.06 15.24 -8.64
CA GLY A 199 -1.29 15.78 -9.24
C GLY A 199 -2.53 15.69 -8.34
N SER A 200 -2.44 15.13 -7.15
CA SER A 200 -3.60 14.96 -6.27
C SER A 200 -3.91 16.25 -5.50
N ASP A 201 -5.21 16.53 -5.26
CA ASP A 201 -5.72 17.66 -4.46
C ASP A 201 -5.29 17.61 -2.97
N ASP A 202 -4.34 16.75 -2.63
CA ASP A 202 -3.92 16.47 -1.26
C ASP A 202 -2.74 17.36 -0.78
N ARG A 203 -2.31 18.35 -1.57
CA ARG A 203 -1.14 19.20 -1.31
C ARG A 203 -1.12 19.91 0.05
N ASP A 204 -2.30 20.22 0.59
CA ASP A 204 -2.44 20.95 1.86
C ASP A 204 -2.67 20.05 3.07
N LYS A 205 -2.53 18.72 2.89
CA LYS A 205 -2.86 17.78 3.94
C LYS A 205 -1.61 17.24 4.61
N THR A 206 -1.54 17.45 5.92
CA THR A 206 -0.44 16.92 6.74
C THR A 206 -0.56 15.42 6.94
N VAL A 207 0.57 14.73 6.98
CA VAL A 207 0.65 13.32 7.33
C VAL A 207 0.86 13.20 8.83
N ASP A 208 -0.03 12.46 9.49
CA ASP A 208 0.16 12.10 10.89
C ASP A 208 1.35 11.15 11.03
N THR A 209 2.41 11.64 11.64
CA THR A 209 3.68 10.93 11.80
C THR A 209 3.52 9.64 12.60
N LYS A 210 2.67 9.61 13.62
CA LYS A 210 2.43 8.40 14.43
C LYS A 210 1.75 7.34 13.59
N THR A 211 0.71 7.74 12.85
CA THR A 211 0.02 6.84 11.93
C THR A 211 0.96 6.31 10.87
N LEU A 212 1.74 7.16 10.20
CA LEU A 212 2.71 6.73 9.19
C LEU A 212 3.76 5.74 9.77
N ARG A 213 4.28 6.03 10.97
CA ARG A 213 5.22 5.15 11.67
C ARG A 213 4.61 3.81 12.04
N SER A 214 3.36 3.83 12.49
CA SER A 214 2.63 2.62 12.85
C SER A 214 2.42 1.74 11.61
N VAL A 215 1.80 2.29 10.58
CA VAL A 215 1.38 1.52 9.40
C VAL A 215 2.55 1.02 8.56
N SER A 216 3.66 1.77 8.50
CA SER A 216 4.84 1.38 7.71
C SER A 216 5.66 0.25 8.34
N ALA A 217 5.44 -0.07 9.62
CA ALA A 217 6.25 -1.04 10.34
C ALA A 217 5.43 -2.20 10.94
N GLN A 218 4.12 -2.17 10.80
CA GLN A 218 3.23 -3.17 11.38
C GLN A 218 2.71 -4.13 10.30
N SER A 219 2.53 -5.38 10.71
CA SER A 219 1.83 -6.41 9.95
C SER A 219 0.41 -6.66 10.48
N GLN A 220 -0.07 -5.80 11.37
CA GLN A 220 -1.42 -5.86 11.92
C GLN A 220 -1.94 -4.44 12.12
N PHE A 221 -3.17 -4.18 11.73
CA PHE A 221 -3.85 -2.90 11.91
C PHE A 221 -5.37 -3.11 11.96
N PHE A 222 -6.10 -2.04 12.27
CA PHE A 222 -7.55 -2.10 12.27
C PHE A 222 -8.13 -1.38 11.04
N ILE A 223 -9.09 -2.01 10.40
CA ILE A 223 -9.87 -1.41 9.32
C ILE A 223 -11.15 -0.85 9.94
N GLU A 224 -11.37 0.45 9.76
CA GLU A 224 -12.55 1.15 10.20
C GLU A 224 -13.32 1.68 9.00
N LYS A 225 -14.57 1.25 8.85
CA LYS A 225 -15.52 1.75 7.84
C LYS A 225 -16.57 2.59 8.54
N LYS A 226 -17.05 3.66 7.88
CA LYS A 226 -18.11 4.52 8.43
C LYS A 226 -19.36 3.68 8.73
N GLY A 227 -19.80 3.69 9.98
CA GLY A 227 -20.98 2.95 10.43
C GLY A 227 -20.78 1.45 10.63
N ALA A 228 -19.54 0.97 10.72
CA ALA A 228 -19.21 -0.41 11.03
C ALA A 228 -18.18 -0.48 12.16
N ASP A 229 -18.16 -1.61 12.88
CA ASP A 229 -17.14 -1.88 13.88
C ASP A 229 -15.76 -2.02 13.26
N GLN A 230 -14.73 -1.71 14.04
CA GLN A 230 -13.34 -1.96 13.66
C GLN A 230 -13.09 -3.46 13.53
N VAL A 231 -12.42 -3.83 12.44
CA VAL A 231 -12.06 -5.22 12.19
C VAL A 231 -10.54 -5.33 12.15
N PRO A 232 -9.93 -6.26 12.91
CA PRO A 232 -8.49 -6.49 12.82
C PRO A 232 -8.12 -7.02 11.43
N ALA A 233 -7.03 -6.49 10.88
CA ALA A 233 -6.47 -6.92 9.61
C ALA A 233 -5.00 -7.29 9.77
N GLU A 234 -4.62 -8.40 9.16
CA GLU A 234 -3.25 -8.90 9.09
C GLU A 234 -2.64 -8.57 7.72
N GLY A 235 -1.34 -8.32 7.73
CA GLY A 235 -0.58 -7.96 6.55
C GLY A 235 -0.09 -6.53 6.59
N ALA A 236 0.84 -6.22 5.70
CA ALA A 236 1.48 -4.92 5.58
C ALA A 236 1.09 -4.25 4.27
N VAL A 237 0.88 -2.95 4.33
CA VAL A 237 0.66 -2.15 3.13
C VAL A 237 1.98 -1.86 2.40
N ARG A 238 1.88 -1.49 1.12
CA ARG A 238 2.98 -0.93 0.35
C ARG A 238 2.73 0.55 0.15
N ILE A 239 3.68 1.37 0.56
CA ILE A 239 3.56 2.83 0.45
C ILE A 239 4.54 3.32 -0.61
N LEU A 240 4.03 4.03 -1.62
CA LEU A 240 4.79 4.68 -2.67
C LEU A 240 4.42 6.16 -2.73
N ILE A 241 5.42 7.02 -2.60
CA ILE A 241 5.28 8.47 -2.67
C ILE A 241 6.05 8.97 -3.88
N ALA A 242 5.36 9.62 -4.81
CA ALA A 242 5.91 10.20 -6.02
C ALA A 242 5.79 11.72 -5.96
N CYS A 243 6.91 12.43 -5.95
CA CYS A 243 6.92 13.89 -5.86
C CYS A 243 8.08 14.52 -6.66
N ASN A 244 7.96 15.81 -6.96
CA ASN A 244 9.07 16.58 -7.50
C ASN A 244 9.93 17.14 -6.37
N ASP A 245 9.30 17.61 -5.30
CA ASP A 245 9.94 18.04 -4.08
C ASP A 245 9.35 17.27 -2.88
N ILE A 246 10.19 16.97 -1.91
CA ILE A 246 9.77 16.22 -0.72
C ILE A 246 8.72 16.99 0.08
N GLY A 247 8.88 18.31 0.18
CA GLY A 247 7.96 19.21 0.88
C GLY A 247 6.56 19.28 0.28
N ASP A 248 6.42 18.97 -1.02
CA ASP A 248 5.12 18.93 -1.69
C ASP A 248 4.29 17.70 -1.31
N ALA A 249 4.97 16.61 -0.94
CA ALA A 249 4.33 15.34 -0.65
C ALA A 249 4.25 15.01 0.85
N LEU A 250 5.18 15.51 1.64
CA LEU A 250 5.31 15.18 3.06
C LEU A 250 5.33 16.44 3.92
N LYS A 251 4.30 16.60 4.73
CA LYS A 251 4.24 17.64 5.78
C LYS A 251 3.95 16.95 7.10
N PHE A 252 4.80 17.20 8.08
CA PHE A 252 4.62 16.62 9.41
C PHE A 252 3.95 17.66 10.32
N ASN A 253 2.94 17.23 11.06
CA ASN A 253 2.16 18.05 11.96
C ASN A 253 2.69 18.10 13.40
N GLU A 254 3.85 17.51 13.66
CA GLU A 254 4.44 17.38 14.98
C GLU A 254 5.91 17.79 14.98
N ASP A 255 6.33 18.46 16.06
CA ASP A 255 7.76 18.63 16.32
C ASP A 255 8.38 17.28 16.66
N LEU A 256 9.25 16.79 15.78
CA LEU A 256 9.92 15.52 15.96
C LEU A 256 11.17 15.69 16.80
N ASN A 257 11.26 15.00 17.93
CA ASN A 257 12.53 14.87 18.65
C ASN A 257 13.54 14.02 17.86
N ALA A 258 14.82 14.04 18.24
CA ALA A 258 15.90 13.33 17.53
C ALA A 258 15.57 11.84 17.28
N SER A 259 15.11 11.12 18.30
CA SER A 259 14.74 9.71 18.19
C SER A 259 13.57 9.47 17.22
N SER A 260 12.60 10.38 17.17
CA SER A 260 11.47 10.31 16.26
C SER A 260 11.89 10.59 14.82
N ARG A 261 12.82 11.55 14.61
CA ARG A 261 13.41 11.83 13.29
C ARG A 261 14.13 10.61 12.73
N ASP A 262 15.02 10.01 13.50
CA ASP A 262 15.74 8.79 13.10
C ASP A 262 14.75 7.66 12.79
N ALA A 263 13.73 7.52 13.62
CA ALA A 263 12.72 6.50 13.40
C ALA A 263 11.89 6.73 12.12
N VAL A 264 11.67 7.96 11.69
CA VAL A 264 11.03 8.28 10.40
C VAL A 264 12.00 8.03 9.26
N GLN A 265 13.20 8.60 9.30
CA GLN A 265 14.22 8.46 8.25
C GLN A 265 14.50 7.00 7.90
N ASN A 266 14.63 6.16 8.92
CA ASN A 266 14.89 4.72 8.78
C ASN A 266 13.68 3.88 8.29
N ARG A 267 12.66 4.53 7.72
CA ARG A 267 11.52 3.87 7.07
C ARG A 267 11.45 4.11 5.57
N PHE A 268 12.30 4.97 5.04
CA PHE A 268 12.23 5.38 3.65
C PHE A 268 13.35 4.77 2.80
N LEU A 269 12.97 4.24 1.67
CA LEU A 269 13.83 3.97 0.54
C LEU A 269 13.69 5.15 -0.43
N VAL A 270 14.67 6.04 -0.44
CA VAL A 270 14.68 7.20 -1.33
C VAL A 270 15.30 6.81 -2.66
N VAL A 271 14.61 7.13 -3.74
CA VAL A 271 15.03 6.88 -5.11
C VAL A 271 15.06 8.19 -5.87
N ARG A 272 16.20 8.48 -6.50
CA ARG A 272 16.38 9.65 -7.36
C ARG A 272 16.64 9.19 -8.78
N PRO A 273 15.69 9.48 -9.69
CA PRO A 273 15.82 9.14 -11.09
C PRO A 273 17.00 9.85 -11.76
N ASP A 274 17.58 9.21 -12.79
CA ASP A 274 18.22 9.94 -13.86
C ASP A 274 17.14 10.69 -14.64
N SER A 275 16.86 11.92 -14.20
CA SER A 275 15.70 12.68 -14.68
C SER A 275 15.76 12.96 -16.18
N VAL A 276 16.93 13.29 -16.70
CA VAL A 276 17.12 13.57 -18.13
C VAL A 276 16.97 12.28 -18.93
N GLY A 277 17.71 11.24 -18.54
CA GLY A 277 17.70 9.95 -19.23
C GLY A 277 16.34 9.28 -19.20
N ALA A 278 15.63 9.29 -18.08
CA ALA A 278 14.30 8.68 -17.94
C ALA A 278 13.25 9.39 -18.80
N ALA A 279 13.20 10.73 -18.74
CA ALA A 279 12.24 11.51 -19.54
C ALA A 279 12.49 11.39 -21.04
N GLU A 280 13.75 11.41 -21.45
CA GLU A 280 14.12 11.22 -22.86
C GLU A 280 13.78 9.82 -23.35
N TYR A 281 14.12 8.79 -22.58
CA TYR A 281 13.80 7.41 -22.90
C TYR A 281 12.28 7.20 -23.09
N LEU A 282 11.45 7.71 -22.19
CA LEU A 282 10.00 7.62 -22.34
C LEU A 282 9.50 8.29 -23.63
N ARG A 283 10.09 9.43 -24.03
CA ARG A 283 9.76 10.08 -25.31
C ARG A 283 10.18 9.22 -26.51
N GLN A 284 11.37 8.65 -26.48
CA GLN A 284 11.93 7.82 -27.56
C GLN A 284 11.12 6.55 -27.83
N ILE A 285 10.60 5.88 -26.80
CA ILE A 285 9.82 4.65 -26.95
C ILE A 285 8.36 4.87 -27.36
N GLY A 286 7.95 6.11 -27.64
CA GLY A 286 6.60 6.45 -28.11
C GLY A 286 5.75 7.23 -27.10
N GLY A 287 6.34 7.74 -26.02
CA GLY A 287 5.72 8.64 -25.07
C GLY A 287 4.41 8.08 -24.49
N ARG A 288 3.35 8.90 -24.51
CA ARG A 288 2.05 8.59 -23.90
C ARG A 288 1.42 7.30 -24.43
N SER A 289 1.55 7.00 -25.71
CA SER A 289 0.98 5.77 -26.30
C SER A 289 1.56 4.50 -25.67
N THR A 290 2.87 4.47 -25.43
CA THR A 290 3.54 3.33 -24.80
C THR A 290 3.23 3.28 -23.32
N THR A 291 3.25 4.41 -22.62
CA THR A 291 2.96 4.46 -21.16
C THR A 291 1.51 4.09 -20.86
N ASP A 292 0.54 4.50 -21.68
CA ASP A 292 -0.85 4.05 -21.57
C ASP A 292 -0.97 2.51 -21.70
N ARG A 293 -0.21 1.91 -22.63
CA ARG A 293 -0.17 0.44 -22.76
C ARG A 293 0.45 -0.23 -21.52
N TRP A 294 1.46 0.37 -20.91
CA TRP A 294 2.08 -0.18 -19.69
C TRP A 294 1.11 -0.21 -18.53
N VAL A 295 0.28 0.80 -18.38
CA VAL A 295 -0.74 0.87 -17.31
C VAL A 295 -1.99 0.11 -17.71
N ARG A 296 -2.70 0.56 -18.76
CA ARG A 296 -4.02 0.00 -19.14
C ARG A 296 -3.95 -1.41 -19.69
N GLY A 297 -2.84 -1.78 -20.32
CA GLY A 297 -2.57 -3.11 -20.83
C GLY A 297 -1.91 -4.06 -19.82
N ASP A 298 -1.83 -3.67 -18.55
CA ASP A 298 -1.24 -4.46 -17.47
C ASP A 298 0.25 -4.85 -17.67
N ALA A 299 0.97 -4.22 -18.61
CA ALA A 299 2.33 -4.64 -18.92
C ALA A 299 3.29 -4.41 -17.75
N LEU A 300 3.12 -3.30 -17.01
CA LEU A 300 3.93 -3.02 -15.83
C LEU A 300 3.60 -3.96 -14.67
N ALA A 301 2.33 -4.27 -14.45
CA ALA A 301 1.92 -5.27 -13.47
C ALA A 301 2.45 -6.67 -13.82
N ALA A 302 2.42 -7.06 -15.10
CA ALA A 302 2.98 -8.32 -15.58
C ALA A 302 4.51 -8.38 -15.38
N HIS A 303 5.21 -7.27 -15.61
CA HIS A 303 6.65 -7.17 -15.37
C HIS A 303 6.98 -7.24 -13.86
N ALA A 304 6.19 -6.62 -12.99
CA ALA A 304 6.34 -6.73 -11.54
C ALA A 304 6.16 -8.18 -11.05
N LEU A 305 5.18 -8.91 -11.60
CA LEU A 305 5.01 -10.33 -11.29
C LEU A 305 6.15 -11.18 -11.82
N TRP A 306 6.70 -10.87 -13.00
CA TRP A 306 7.89 -11.54 -13.51
C TRP A 306 9.09 -11.29 -12.58
N LEU A 307 9.33 -10.07 -12.10
CA LEU A 307 10.36 -9.78 -11.11
C LEU A 307 10.16 -10.61 -9.84
N ARG A 308 8.94 -10.72 -9.34
CA ARG A 308 8.62 -11.55 -8.16
C ARG A 308 9.05 -13.00 -8.33
N GLU A 309 8.91 -13.57 -9.53
CA GLU A 309 9.22 -14.98 -9.80
C GLU A 309 10.70 -15.23 -10.10
N THR A 310 11.40 -14.23 -10.66
CA THR A 310 12.75 -14.42 -11.16
C THR A 310 13.84 -13.78 -10.31
N ARG A 311 13.47 -12.74 -9.52
CA ARG A 311 14.44 -11.99 -8.73
C ARG A 311 14.58 -12.60 -7.33
N GLN A 312 15.79 -13.00 -6.99
CA GLN A 312 16.13 -13.43 -5.64
C GLN A 312 16.35 -12.19 -4.77
N VAL A 313 15.45 -11.93 -3.85
CA VAL A 313 15.53 -10.82 -2.91
C VAL A 313 16.01 -11.32 -1.56
N THR A 314 17.10 -10.75 -1.06
CA THR A 314 17.52 -10.97 0.32
C THR A 314 16.67 -10.09 1.23
N LEU A 315 15.77 -10.71 1.98
CA LEU A 315 14.89 -10.01 2.89
C LEU A 315 15.67 -9.44 4.07
N GLY A 316 15.40 -8.18 4.41
CA GLY A 316 16.00 -7.55 5.57
C GLY A 316 15.45 -8.08 6.90
N ALA A 317 16.09 -7.69 8.00
CA ALA A 317 15.68 -8.12 9.32
C ALA A 317 14.33 -7.50 9.73
N ARG A 318 14.09 -6.24 9.40
CA ARG A 318 12.90 -5.48 9.78
C ARG A 318 11.89 -5.35 8.63
N PHE A 319 12.36 -5.01 7.45
CA PHE A 319 11.56 -4.79 6.26
C PHE A 319 11.88 -5.83 5.19
N ALA A 320 10.94 -6.14 4.32
CA ALA A 320 11.21 -6.96 3.14
C ALA A 320 12.32 -6.32 2.30
N VAL A 321 12.24 -5.01 2.10
CA VAL A 321 13.33 -4.19 1.57
C VAL A 321 13.67 -3.12 2.59
N GLU A 322 14.93 -3.06 2.99
CA GLU A 322 15.40 -2.12 3.99
C GLU A 322 15.48 -0.68 3.45
N SER A 323 15.38 0.27 4.38
CA SER A 323 15.47 1.70 4.08
C SER A 323 16.82 2.09 3.49
N ALA A 324 16.81 3.16 2.71
CA ALA A 324 18.00 3.86 2.22
C ALA A 324 17.67 5.35 2.09
N PRO A 325 17.62 6.10 3.20
CA PRO A 325 17.44 7.54 3.16
C PRO A 325 18.72 8.21 2.64
N ASP A 326 18.56 9.16 1.74
CA ASP A 326 19.67 10.02 1.30
C ASP A 326 19.89 11.23 2.20
N GLU A 327 20.94 11.98 1.95
CA GLU A 327 21.32 13.15 2.78
C GLU A 327 20.28 14.29 2.68
N GLU A 328 19.74 14.53 1.50
CA GLU A 328 18.73 15.56 1.30
C GLU A 328 17.43 15.24 2.07
N PHE A 329 17.00 13.98 2.05
CA PHE A 329 15.84 13.55 2.84
C PHE A 329 16.11 13.66 4.35
N ARG A 330 17.33 13.32 4.81
CA ARG A 330 17.72 13.50 6.22
C ARG A 330 17.68 14.97 6.61
N SER A 331 18.21 15.84 5.75
CA SER A 331 18.18 17.29 5.94
C SER A 331 16.75 17.81 5.98
N PHE A 332 15.88 17.39 5.06
CA PHE A 332 14.46 17.75 5.04
C PHE A 332 13.76 17.37 6.35
N ILE A 333 13.91 16.15 6.83
CA ILE A 333 13.32 15.72 8.12
C ILE A 333 13.86 16.53 9.29
N SER A 334 15.14 16.88 9.27
CA SER A 334 15.76 17.70 10.33
C SER A 334 15.23 19.13 10.34
N LEU A 335 14.96 19.70 9.18
CA LEU A 335 14.45 21.05 9.00
C LEU A 335 12.95 21.15 9.32
N SER A 336 12.15 20.26 8.76
CA SER A 336 10.68 20.27 8.93
C SER A 336 10.22 19.96 10.36
N SER A 337 11.11 19.44 11.20
CA SER A 337 10.79 19.05 12.57
C SER A 337 11.25 20.05 13.64
N ASN A 338 11.84 21.18 13.26
CA ASN A 338 12.34 22.18 14.21
C ASN A 338 12.27 23.56 13.58
N SER A 339 11.27 24.35 13.99
CA SER A 339 11.06 25.70 13.50
C SER A 339 12.29 26.60 13.65
N SER A 340 13.05 26.45 14.74
CA SER A 340 14.29 27.18 14.96
C SER A 340 15.39 26.81 13.96
N VAL A 341 15.50 25.54 13.58
CA VAL A 341 16.46 25.08 12.57
C VAL A 341 16.02 25.47 11.17
N ALA A 342 14.72 25.44 10.88
CA ALA A 342 14.17 25.93 9.62
C ALA A 342 14.47 27.42 9.44
N VAL A 343 14.23 28.22 10.46
CA VAL A 343 14.57 29.66 10.48
C VAL A 343 16.08 29.86 10.29
N ALA A 344 16.92 29.12 11.02
CA ALA A 344 18.38 29.24 10.88
C ALA A 344 18.88 28.86 9.47
N SER A 345 18.33 27.81 8.88
CA SER A 345 18.69 27.38 7.52
C SER A 345 18.21 28.37 6.46
N TRP A 346 17.02 28.93 6.63
CA TRP A 346 16.52 30.02 5.82
C TRP A 346 17.45 31.24 5.91
N MET A 347 17.83 31.64 7.11
CA MET A 347 18.77 32.74 7.33
C MET A 347 20.10 32.50 6.65
N ILE A 348 20.67 31.28 6.77
CA ILE A 348 21.92 30.90 6.10
C ILE A 348 21.78 31.00 4.59
N LYS A 349 20.67 30.46 4.02
CA LYS A 349 20.41 30.51 2.58
C LYS A 349 20.37 31.95 2.06
N TYR A 350 19.71 32.86 2.76
CA TYR A 350 19.65 34.27 2.37
C TYR A 350 20.98 35.02 2.59
N LEU A 351 21.76 34.63 3.57
CA LEU A 351 23.11 35.18 3.76
C LEU A 351 24.10 34.73 2.68
N THR A 352 23.93 33.52 2.17
CA THR A 352 24.77 32.95 1.10
C THR A 352 24.30 33.33 -0.31
N HIS A 353 23.04 33.74 -0.47
CA HIS A 353 22.41 34.12 -1.74
C HIS A 353 21.69 35.47 -1.62
N PRO A 354 22.43 36.58 -1.40
CA PRO A 354 21.84 37.90 -1.17
C PRO A 354 21.00 38.40 -2.38
N GLU A 355 21.19 37.86 -3.57
CA GLU A 355 20.38 38.14 -4.75
C GLU A 355 18.90 37.75 -4.58
N MET A 356 18.58 36.87 -3.66
CA MET A 356 17.18 36.50 -3.34
C MET A 356 16.50 37.53 -2.43
N LEU A 357 17.23 38.50 -1.90
CA LEU A 357 16.74 39.56 -0.97
C LEU A 357 16.35 40.83 -1.68
N THR A 358 16.05 40.83 -2.95
CA THR A 358 15.90 42.04 -3.80
C THR A 358 14.97 43.10 -3.28
N ASN A 359 14.10 42.86 -2.31
CA ASN A 359 13.20 43.84 -1.72
C ASN A 359 13.26 43.91 -0.16
N LYS A 360 14.14 43.16 0.50
CA LYS A 360 14.14 43.04 1.97
C LYS A 360 15.55 43.06 2.57
N GLN A 361 16.52 43.71 1.89
CA GLN A 361 17.93 43.78 2.30
C GLN A 361 18.14 44.41 3.68
N ASP A 362 17.19 45.18 4.17
CA ASP A 362 17.30 45.86 5.46
C ASP A 362 16.84 45.01 6.66
N TRP A 363 16.23 43.87 6.43
CA TRP A 363 15.63 43.07 7.49
C TRP A 363 16.61 42.12 8.19
N ILE A 364 17.72 41.84 7.55
CA ILE A 364 18.82 41.02 8.11
C ILE A 364 20.15 41.77 7.86
N GLN A 365 20.84 42.12 8.92
CA GLN A 365 22.11 42.84 8.83
C GLN A 365 23.16 42.16 9.71
N VAL A 366 24.37 42.05 9.22
CA VAL A 366 25.53 41.65 10.05
C VAL A 366 26.26 42.90 10.43
N ARG A 367 26.23 43.26 11.73
CA ARG A 367 26.98 44.40 12.31
C ARG A 367 27.79 43.91 13.50
N ASP A 368 29.07 44.26 13.54
CA ASP A 368 30.00 43.90 14.62
C ASP A 368 30.05 42.39 14.93
N GLY A 369 30.00 41.56 13.87
CA GLY A 369 30.00 40.11 14.01
C GLY A 369 28.70 39.51 14.61
N LYS A 370 27.66 40.33 14.74
CA LYS A 370 26.33 39.89 15.23
C LYS A 370 25.32 40.00 14.13
N LEU A 371 24.43 39.01 14.08
CA LEU A 371 23.28 39.00 13.18
C LEU A 371 22.14 39.79 13.81
N TRP A 372 21.71 40.85 13.13
CA TRP A 372 20.56 41.65 13.49
C TRP A 372 19.40 41.27 12.59
N VAL A 373 18.27 40.91 13.21
CA VAL A 373 17.03 40.55 12.52
C VAL A 373 15.94 41.53 13.00
N TYR A 374 15.33 42.22 12.07
CA TYR A 374 14.28 43.15 12.40
C TYR A 374 12.98 42.44 12.78
N PRO A 375 12.22 42.90 13.80
CA PRO A 375 11.00 42.25 14.27
C PRO A 375 9.95 42.06 13.17
N ASP A 376 9.83 42.97 12.23
CA ASP A 376 8.90 42.94 11.11
C ASP A 376 9.10 41.71 10.21
N LEU A 377 10.27 41.10 10.25
CA LEU A 377 10.49 39.80 9.61
C LEU A 377 9.67 38.70 10.28
N PHE A 378 9.41 38.80 11.57
CA PHE A 378 8.63 37.84 12.34
C PHE A 378 7.13 38.07 12.28
N ASP A 379 6.69 39.32 12.07
CA ASP A 379 5.29 39.64 11.83
C ASP A 379 4.83 39.17 10.44
N ASP A 380 5.77 39.06 9.48
CA ASP A 380 5.55 38.48 8.17
C ASP A 380 5.77 36.94 8.16
N LEU A 381 6.06 36.31 9.31
CA LEU A 381 6.19 34.86 9.45
C LEU A 381 4.90 34.12 9.02
N HIS A 382 3.75 34.76 9.14
CA HIS A 382 2.49 34.20 8.58
C HIS A 382 2.49 34.21 7.05
N ALA A 383 3.07 35.21 6.42
CA ALA A 383 3.35 35.22 4.98
C ALA A 383 4.49 34.27 4.63
N TRP A 384 5.42 34.05 5.57
CA TRP A 384 6.52 33.12 5.43
C TRP A 384 6.08 31.66 5.53
N GLU A 385 5.17 31.29 6.41
CA GLU A 385 4.53 29.96 6.40
C GLU A 385 3.85 29.66 5.05
N THR A 386 3.34 30.70 4.39
CA THR A 386 2.75 30.60 3.03
C THR A 386 3.83 30.52 1.93
N PHE A 387 5.05 30.99 2.19
CA PHE A 387 6.15 31.01 1.23
C PHE A 387 7.09 29.79 1.33
N VAL A 388 7.18 29.17 2.49
CA VAL A 388 7.96 27.94 2.76
C VAL A 388 7.08 26.68 2.64
N ASN A 389 5.79 26.87 2.62
CA ASN A 389 4.78 25.89 2.30
C ASN A 389 4.34 26.03 0.85
#